data_98e9ef1452bf387dbcea6de9e83e3e1b
#
_entry.id   98e9ef1452bf387dbcea6de9e83e3e1b
#
_cell.length_a   1.000
_cell.length_b   1.000
_cell.length_c   1.000
_cell.angle_alpha   90.00
_cell.angle_beta   90.00
_cell.angle_gamma   90.00
#
_symmetry.space_group_name_H-M   'P 1'
#
loop_
_entity.id
_entity.type
_entity.pdbx_description
1 polymer ?
#
loop_
_entity_poly.entity_id
_entity_poly.type
_entity_poly.pdbx_seq_one_letter_code
_entity_poly.pdbx_strand_id
1 'polypeptide(L)'
;MVINRTEYLLNQMAANHVPVITKKRHTYLTYHGLGETNTYILKSGIVKNSMILQDGREFNLSYVVKPSVISLLRDEISKDTAQPFNVRIESKTADFYKIDRVTFWEMVNQDDELNNYVKEYYRHRLAESILRSQQMIMGSKHDIVCTFLNQLVDLFGKRLPDHQGILIDFVVTNMDIAGFCGINSRSSVTRNLSDLRQEGIIDIADHKFVIKNLIYLRDYVPM
;
A
#
# COMPACT_ATOMS: atom_id res chain seq x y z
N MET A 1 -7.00 -14.43 -24.86
CA MET A 1 -7.71 -13.69 -23.81
C MET A 1 -6.72 -13.43 -22.69
N VAL A 2 -6.45 -12.19 -22.32
CA VAL A 2 -5.51 -11.91 -21.22
C VAL A 2 -6.25 -12.19 -19.93
N ILE A 3 -5.82 -13.20 -19.17
CA ILE A 3 -6.41 -13.56 -17.88
C ILE A 3 -6.06 -12.47 -16.86
N ASN A 4 -7.07 -11.90 -16.23
CA ASN A 4 -6.86 -11.04 -15.06
C ASN A 4 -6.47 -11.94 -13.87
N ARG A 5 -5.20 -12.08 -13.59
CA ARG A 5 -4.68 -12.98 -12.55
C ARG A 5 -5.15 -12.66 -11.14
N THR A 6 -5.42 -11.39 -10.85
CA THR A 6 -6.02 -11.01 -9.56
C THR A 6 -7.44 -11.54 -9.43
N GLU A 7 -8.25 -11.43 -10.48
CA GLU A 7 -9.60 -11.99 -10.51
C GLU A 7 -9.56 -13.51 -10.45
N TYR A 8 -8.61 -14.13 -11.15
CA TYR A 8 -8.39 -15.56 -11.10
C TYR A 8 -8.07 -16.03 -9.67
N LEU A 9 -7.14 -15.37 -8.96
CA LEU A 9 -6.84 -15.65 -7.56
C LEU A 9 -8.10 -15.60 -6.68
N LEU A 10 -8.90 -14.52 -6.79
CA LEU A 10 -10.12 -14.39 -5.99
C LEU A 10 -11.15 -15.51 -6.29
N ASN A 11 -11.28 -15.88 -7.55
CA ASN A 11 -12.16 -16.98 -7.97
C ASN A 11 -11.69 -18.32 -7.41
N GLN A 12 -10.38 -18.58 -7.40
CA GLN A 12 -9.81 -19.77 -6.78
C GLN A 12 -10.06 -19.83 -5.27
N MET A 13 -9.89 -18.68 -4.56
CA MET A 13 -10.22 -18.62 -3.14
C MET A 13 -11.70 -18.92 -2.87
N ALA A 14 -12.59 -18.37 -3.70
CA ALA A 14 -14.03 -18.61 -3.57
C ALA A 14 -14.42 -20.07 -3.92
N ALA A 15 -13.89 -20.64 -5.01
CA ALA A 15 -14.16 -21.98 -5.46
C ALA A 15 -13.70 -23.04 -4.44
N ASN A 16 -12.61 -22.79 -3.74
CA ASN A 16 -12.08 -23.65 -2.68
C ASN A 16 -12.68 -23.32 -1.29
N HIS A 17 -13.76 -22.54 -1.23
CA HIS A 17 -14.47 -22.19 0.01
C HIS A 17 -13.56 -21.62 1.10
N VAL A 18 -12.50 -20.89 0.73
CA VAL A 18 -11.60 -20.27 1.69
C VAL A 18 -12.38 -19.28 2.56
N PRO A 19 -12.28 -19.37 3.90
CA PRO A 19 -13.05 -18.52 4.81
C PRO A 19 -12.70 -17.05 4.65
N VAL A 20 -13.71 -16.20 4.72
CA VAL A 20 -13.58 -14.74 4.70
C VAL A 20 -13.69 -14.21 6.13
N ILE A 21 -12.72 -13.37 6.51
CA ILE A 21 -12.77 -12.63 7.77
C ILE A 21 -12.91 -11.14 7.49
N THR A 22 -13.66 -10.44 8.33
CA THR A 22 -13.84 -8.98 8.26
C THR A 22 -13.17 -8.31 9.44
N LYS A 23 -12.40 -7.26 9.17
CA LYS A 23 -11.76 -6.42 10.18
C LYS A 23 -12.28 -4.99 10.10
N LYS A 24 -12.35 -4.31 11.26
CA LYS A 24 -12.81 -2.92 11.36
C LYS A 24 -11.66 -1.94 11.28
N ARG A 25 -11.97 -0.70 10.93
CA ARG A 25 -11.01 0.42 10.88
C ARG A 25 -10.17 0.52 12.15
N HIS A 26 -8.90 0.85 11.97
CA HIS A 26 -7.88 1.01 13.03
C HIS A 26 -7.57 -0.26 13.83
N THR A 27 -8.06 -1.44 13.41
CA THR A 27 -7.57 -2.71 13.93
C THR A 27 -6.44 -3.25 13.06
N TYR A 28 -5.67 -4.20 13.62
CA TYR A 28 -4.59 -4.85 12.89
C TYR A 28 -5.00 -6.25 12.44
N LEU A 29 -4.57 -6.63 11.25
CA LEU A 29 -4.67 -7.99 10.74
C LEU A 29 -3.50 -8.83 11.25
N THR A 30 -2.28 -8.29 11.13
CA THR A 30 -1.04 -8.91 11.57
C THR A 30 -0.13 -7.87 12.22
N TYR A 31 0.81 -8.34 13.05
CA TYR A 31 1.79 -7.51 13.74
C TYR A 31 3.21 -7.90 13.37
N HIS A 32 4.08 -6.90 13.19
CA HIS A 32 5.52 -7.10 12.99
C HIS A 32 6.13 -7.95 14.11
N GLY A 33 6.97 -8.90 13.74
CA GLY A 33 7.68 -9.78 14.67
C GLY A 33 6.85 -10.93 15.25
N LEU A 34 5.52 -10.94 15.10
CA LEU A 34 4.70 -12.06 15.55
C LEU A 34 4.62 -13.14 14.48
N GLY A 35 4.65 -14.39 14.93
CA GLY A 35 4.47 -15.55 14.05
C GLY A 35 3.06 -15.59 13.45
N GLU A 36 2.97 -15.90 12.16
CA GLU A 36 1.71 -16.07 11.44
C GLU A 36 1.84 -17.23 10.45
N THR A 37 0.94 -18.17 10.55
CA THR A 37 0.90 -19.37 9.70
C THR A 37 -0.08 -19.27 8.54
N ASN A 38 -0.88 -18.20 8.50
CA ASN A 38 -1.86 -17.99 7.45
C ASN A 38 -1.36 -17.01 6.39
N THR A 39 -1.81 -17.22 5.17
CA THR A 39 -1.74 -16.25 4.07
C THR A 39 -3.06 -15.49 4.01
N TYR A 40 -2.98 -14.17 3.86
CA TYR A 40 -4.14 -13.30 3.75
C TYR A 40 -4.21 -12.65 2.38
N ILE A 41 -5.37 -12.73 1.75
CA ILE A 41 -5.65 -12.07 0.47
C ILE A 41 -6.73 -11.01 0.71
N LEU A 42 -6.42 -9.75 0.47
CA LEU A 42 -7.39 -8.66 0.51
C LEU A 42 -8.45 -8.90 -0.56
N LYS A 43 -9.72 -8.97 -0.14
CA LYS A 43 -10.87 -9.06 -1.03
C LYS A 43 -11.46 -7.69 -1.30
N SER A 44 -11.58 -6.87 -0.24
CA SER A 44 -12.11 -5.51 -0.31
C SER A 44 -11.61 -4.67 0.85
N GLY A 45 -11.58 -3.35 0.66
CA GLY A 45 -11.15 -2.40 1.66
C GLY A 45 -9.77 -1.80 1.39
N ILE A 46 -9.23 -1.08 2.38
CA ILE A 46 -7.95 -0.39 2.32
C ILE A 46 -7.13 -0.78 3.55
N VAL A 47 -5.89 -1.19 3.33
CA VAL A 47 -4.95 -1.47 4.41
C VAL A 47 -3.66 -0.67 4.25
N LYS A 48 -2.98 -0.43 5.36
CA LYS A 48 -1.66 0.19 5.44
C LYS A 48 -0.67 -0.81 6.02
N ASN A 49 0.42 -1.04 5.31
CA ASN A 49 1.55 -1.81 5.77
C ASN A 49 2.57 -0.85 6.40
N SER A 50 3.03 -1.16 7.62
CA SER A 50 3.95 -0.30 8.35
C SER A 50 4.84 -1.09 9.31
N MET A 51 5.93 -0.47 9.74
CA MET A 51 6.80 -0.94 10.81
C MET A 51 6.85 0.12 11.92
N ILE A 52 6.85 -0.31 13.17
CA ILE A 52 7.10 0.57 14.30
C ILE A 52 8.59 0.45 14.64
N LEU A 53 9.29 1.56 14.58
CA LEU A 53 10.70 1.65 14.91
C LEU A 53 10.90 1.61 16.43
N GLN A 54 12.12 1.35 16.89
CA GLN A 54 12.44 1.28 18.33
C GLN A 54 12.12 2.56 19.10
N ASP A 55 12.16 3.71 18.42
CA ASP A 55 11.82 5.02 18.99
C ASP A 55 10.31 5.34 18.95
N GLY A 56 9.47 4.37 18.55
CA GLY A 56 8.01 4.49 18.48
C GLY A 56 7.49 5.17 17.22
N ARG A 57 8.35 5.63 16.31
CA ARG A 57 7.91 6.18 15.02
C ARG A 57 7.40 5.08 14.11
N GLU A 58 6.36 5.39 13.34
CA GLU A 58 5.81 4.49 12.33
C GLU A 58 6.49 4.77 10.97
N PHE A 59 7.12 3.76 10.39
CA PHE A 59 7.62 3.77 9.02
C PHE A 59 6.60 3.06 8.13
N ASN A 60 5.94 3.81 7.26
CA ASN A 60 4.90 3.30 6.38
C ASN A 60 5.51 2.73 5.10
N LEU A 61 5.05 1.55 4.70
CA LEU A 61 5.56 0.85 3.52
C LEU A 61 4.66 1.06 2.30
N SER A 62 3.37 0.78 2.44
CA SER A 62 2.42 0.91 1.33
C SER A 62 0.98 1.01 1.82
N TYR A 63 0.12 1.64 1.01
CA TYR A 63 -1.32 1.36 1.03
C TYR A 63 -1.62 0.25 0.02
N VAL A 64 -2.53 -0.64 0.37
CA VAL A 64 -3.09 -1.63 -0.56
C VAL A 64 -4.59 -1.38 -0.65
N VAL A 65 -5.05 -1.06 -1.86
CA VAL A 65 -6.44 -0.64 -2.16
C VAL A 65 -7.13 -1.57 -3.14
N LYS A 66 -6.37 -2.46 -3.77
CA LYS A 66 -6.89 -3.46 -4.72
C LYS A 66 -6.72 -4.85 -4.14
N PRO A 67 -7.56 -5.82 -4.54
CA PRO A 67 -7.38 -7.20 -4.16
C PRO A 67 -5.96 -7.70 -4.48
N SER A 68 -5.32 -8.26 -3.49
CA SER A 68 -3.93 -8.74 -3.57
C SER A 68 -3.58 -9.57 -2.34
N VAL A 69 -2.55 -10.37 -2.42
CA VAL A 69 -1.91 -10.95 -1.24
C VAL A 69 -1.34 -9.81 -0.39
N ILE A 70 -1.65 -9.83 0.92
CA ILE A 70 -1.26 -8.78 1.87
C ILE A 70 -0.04 -9.20 2.69
N SER A 71 -0.04 -10.45 3.18
CA SER A 71 1.07 -10.99 3.94
C SER A 71 2.28 -11.25 3.03
N LEU A 72 3.47 -11.23 3.60
CA LEU A 72 4.65 -11.70 2.88
C LEU A 72 4.45 -13.17 2.53
N LEU A 73 4.58 -13.49 1.25
CA LEU A 73 4.51 -14.87 0.78
C LEU A 73 5.80 -15.58 1.19
N ARG A 74 5.67 -16.50 2.14
CA ARG A 74 6.71 -17.44 2.51
C ARG A 74 6.35 -18.80 1.92
N ASP A 75 7.36 -19.56 1.52
CA ASP A 75 7.15 -20.92 1.04
C ASP A 75 6.64 -21.85 2.16
N GLU A 76 6.23 -23.03 1.78
CA GLU A 76 5.69 -24.06 2.67
C GLU A 76 6.71 -24.62 3.68
N ILE A 77 7.99 -24.52 3.38
CA ILE A 77 9.07 -25.10 4.20
C ILE A 77 9.75 -24.09 5.13
N SER A 78 9.51 -22.80 4.96
CA SER A 78 10.13 -21.78 5.81
C SER A 78 9.70 -21.92 7.26
N LYS A 79 10.67 -22.04 8.17
CA LYS A 79 10.46 -22.11 9.62
C LYS A 79 10.23 -20.74 10.25
N ASP A 80 10.73 -19.68 9.63
CA ASP A 80 10.49 -18.32 10.11
C ASP A 80 9.11 -17.83 9.66
N THR A 81 8.22 -17.66 10.63
CA THR A 81 6.86 -17.20 10.41
C THR A 81 6.62 -15.76 10.90
N ALA A 82 7.66 -15.10 11.45
CA ALA A 82 7.54 -13.74 11.94
C ALA A 82 7.14 -12.77 10.82
N GLN A 83 6.11 -11.96 11.06
CA GLN A 83 5.66 -10.97 10.08
C GLN A 83 6.65 -9.81 9.96
N PRO A 84 7.04 -9.38 8.75
CA PRO A 84 8.02 -8.32 8.56
C PRO A 84 7.44 -6.92 8.78
N PHE A 85 6.11 -6.77 8.85
CA PHE A 85 5.40 -5.50 9.02
C PHE A 85 4.03 -5.70 9.67
N ASN A 86 3.49 -4.60 10.20
CA ASN A 86 2.11 -4.53 10.63
C ASN A 86 1.18 -4.33 9.43
N VAL A 87 -0.03 -4.88 9.50
CA VAL A 87 -1.11 -4.63 8.54
C VAL A 87 -2.28 -4.00 9.28
N ARG A 88 -2.52 -2.70 9.09
CA ARG A 88 -3.60 -1.93 9.73
C ARG A 88 -4.72 -1.64 8.73
N ILE A 89 -5.97 -1.75 9.18
CA ILE A 89 -7.16 -1.44 8.37
C ILE A 89 -7.42 0.06 8.39
N GLU A 90 -7.53 0.67 7.20
CA GLU A 90 -7.76 2.11 7.01
C GLU A 90 -9.17 2.45 6.53
N SER A 91 -9.84 1.56 5.80
CA SER A 91 -11.25 1.68 5.44
C SER A 91 -12.17 1.38 6.62
N LYS A 92 -13.48 1.68 6.50
CA LYS A 92 -14.49 1.35 7.54
C LYS A 92 -14.43 -0.12 7.93
N THR A 93 -14.33 -0.99 6.93
CA THR A 93 -14.09 -2.43 7.06
C THR A 93 -13.16 -2.89 5.95
N ALA A 94 -12.50 -4.02 6.15
CA ALA A 94 -11.79 -4.74 5.09
C ALA A 94 -12.05 -6.24 5.24
N ASP A 95 -12.26 -6.91 4.10
CA ASP A 95 -12.51 -8.34 4.02
C ASP A 95 -11.27 -9.04 3.45
N PHE A 96 -10.94 -10.19 4.06
CA PHE A 96 -9.78 -10.99 3.67
C PHE A 96 -10.18 -12.46 3.56
N TYR A 97 -9.71 -13.12 2.51
CA TYR A 97 -9.57 -14.56 2.55
C TYR A 97 -8.43 -14.91 3.51
N LYS A 98 -8.69 -15.87 4.39
CA LYS A 98 -7.70 -16.40 5.33
C LYS A 98 -7.48 -17.88 5.02
N ILE A 99 -6.28 -18.22 4.57
CA ILE A 99 -5.92 -19.60 4.20
C ILE A 99 -4.63 -19.99 4.91
N ASP A 100 -4.54 -21.25 5.34
CA ASP A 100 -3.28 -21.78 5.83
C ASP A 100 -2.18 -21.67 4.76
N ARG A 101 -0.97 -21.33 5.17
CA ARG A 101 0.14 -21.06 4.26
C ARG A 101 0.52 -22.28 3.42
N VAL A 102 0.58 -23.46 4.05
CA VAL A 102 0.94 -24.71 3.34
C VAL A 102 -0.11 -25.01 2.29
N THR A 103 -1.39 -24.95 2.67
CA THR A 103 -2.51 -25.15 1.74
C THR A 103 -2.47 -24.15 0.59
N PHE A 104 -2.17 -22.86 0.85
CA PHE A 104 -2.02 -21.88 -0.22
C PHE A 104 -0.94 -22.26 -1.22
N TRP A 105 0.23 -22.70 -0.74
CA TRP A 105 1.34 -23.09 -1.61
C TRP A 105 1.06 -24.41 -2.35
N GLU A 106 0.34 -25.36 -1.75
CA GLU A 106 -0.12 -26.56 -2.46
C GLU A 106 -0.99 -26.16 -3.65
N MET A 107 -1.91 -25.20 -3.47
CA MET A 107 -2.72 -24.68 -4.59
C MET A 107 -1.84 -24.02 -5.66
N VAL A 108 -0.88 -23.17 -5.24
CA VAL A 108 0.04 -22.47 -6.16
C VAL A 108 0.88 -23.46 -6.96
N ASN A 109 1.36 -24.52 -6.32
CA ASN A 109 2.22 -25.53 -6.95
C ASN A 109 1.45 -26.44 -7.93
N GLN A 110 0.13 -26.54 -7.79
CA GLN A 110 -0.73 -27.35 -8.64
C GLN A 110 -1.41 -26.54 -9.77
N ASP A 111 -1.32 -25.21 -9.76
CA ASP A 111 -2.01 -24.31 -10.68
C ASP A 111 -1.06 -23.30 -11.32
N ASP A 112 -0.84 -23.42 -12.62
CA ASP A 112 0.10 -22.57 -13.37
C ASP A 112 -0.29 -21.09 -13.34
N GLU A 113 -1.57 -20.74 -13.31
CA GLU A 113 -2.01 -19.33 -13.27
C GLU A 113 -1.83 -18.72 -11.89
N LEU A 114 -2.03 -19.47 -10.80
CA LEU A 114 -1.67 -19.03 -9.45
C LEU A 114 -0.15 -18.88 -9.31
N ASN A 115 0.63 -19.78 -9.87
CA ASN A 115 2.10 -19.68 -9.89
C ASN A 115 2.54 -18.44 -10.65
N ASN A 116 1.94 -18.15 -11.81
CA ASN A 116 2.21 -16.94 -12.58
C ASN A 116 1.81 -15.68 -11.81
N TYR A 117 0.68 -15.70 -11.08
CA TYR A 117 0.29 -14.59 -10.19
C TYR A 117 1.38 -14.33 -9.13
N VAL A 118 1.88 -15.36 -8.46
CA VAL A 118 2.91 -15.22 -7.42
C VAL A 118 4.21 -14.68 -7.99
N LYS A 119 4.67 -15.16 -9.16
CA LYS A 119 5.85 -14.62 -9.85
C LYS A 119 5.69 -13.15 -10.20
N GLU A 120 4.51 -12.75 -10.71
CA GLU A 120 4.19 -11.37 -11.03
C GLU A 120 4.12 -10.49 -9.78
N TYR A 121 3.50 -10.98 -8.71
CA TYR A 121 3.47 -10.33 -7.41
C TYR A 121 4.87 -9.99 -6.90
N TYR A 122 5.79 -10.95 -6.86
CA TYR A 122 7.16 -10.71 -6.40
C TYR A 122 7.92 -9.76 -7.31
N ARG A 123 7.77 -9.87 -8.62
CA ARG A 123 8.41 -8.96 -9.58
C ARG A 123 7.98 -7.53 -9.35
N HIS A 124 6.68 -7.27 -9.16
CA HIS A 124 6.16 -5.94 -8.87
C HIS A 124 6.66 -5.42 -7.53
N ARG A 125 6.59 -6.23 -6.47
CA ARG A 125 7.08 -5.82 -5.15
C ARG A 125 8.57 -5.52 -5.12
N LEU A 126 9.37 -6.28 -5.83
CA LEU A 126 10.81 -6.02 -5.96
C LEU A 126 11.07 -4.70 -6.71
N ALA A 127 10.39 -4.48 -7.84
CA ALA A 127 10.52 -3.24 -8.59
C ALA A 127 10.12 -2.01 -7.76
N GLU A 128 8.98 -2.07 -7.05
CA GLU A 128 8.54 -1.02 -6.12
C GLU A 128 9.58 -0.74 -5.03
N SER A 129 10.18 -1.80 -4.45
CA SER A 129 11.21 -1.68 -3.41
C SER A 129 12.48 -1.01 -3.93
N ILE A 130 12.92 -1.35 -5.14
CA ILE A 130 14.11 -0.75 -5.77
C ILE A 130 13.87 0.73 -6.02
N LEU A 131 12.75 1.09 -6.66
CA LEU A 131 12.39 2.49 -6.93
C LEU A 131 12.30 3.31 -5.64
N ARG A 132 11.66 2.76 -4.61
CA ARG A 132 11.55 3.42 -3.31
C ARG A 132 12.92 3.62 -2.65
N SER A 133 13.80 2.62 -2.69
CA SER A 133 15.15 2.73 -2.15
C SER A 133 15.94 3.82 -2.87
N GLN A 134 15.84 3.89 -4.19
CA GLN A 134 16.44 4.94 -5.00
C GLN A 134 15.94 6.33 -4.61
N GLN A 135 14.62 6.51 -4.47
CA GLN A 135 14.01 7.76 -4.04
C GLN A 135 14.50 8.22 -2.66
N MET A 136 14.55 7.29 -1.70
CA MET A 136 14.99 7.59 -0.33
C MET A 136 16.46 7.99 -0.23
N ILE A 137 17.32 7.47 -1.12
CA ILE A 137 18.76 7.74 -1.12
C ILE A 137 19.07 9.03 -1.90
N MET A 138 18.42 9.25 -3.04
CA MET A 138 18.78 10.32 -3.98
C MET A 138 17.87 11.54 -3.92
N GLY A 139 16.64 11.38 -3.42
CA GLY A 139 15.66 12.47 -3.40
C GLY A 139 15.84 13.43 -2.23
N SER A 140 15.56 14.71 -2.46
CA SER A 140 15.34 15.67 -1.38
C SER A 140 14.03 15.37 -0.64
N LYS A 141 13.81 15.95 0.53
CA LYS A 141 12.54 15.79 1.26
C LYS A 141 11.34 16.26 0.43
N HIS A 142 11.54 17.31 -0.38
CA HIS A 142 10.53 17.85 -1.27
C HIS A 142 10.17 16.84 -2.37
N ASP A 143 11.17 16.26 -3.03
CA ASP A 143 10.98 15.30 -4.13
C ASP A 143 10.22 14.06 -3.64
N ILE A 144 10.59 13.55 -2.45
CA ILE A 144 9.92 12.39 -1.86
C ILE A 144 8.45 12.69 -1.53
N VAL A 145 8.15 13.91 -1.02
CA VAL A 145 6.77 14.34 -0.75
C VAL A 145 5.98 14.48 -2.05
N CYS A 146 6.55 15.08 -3.09
CA CYS A 146 5.91 15.20 -4.41
C CYS A 146 5.61 13.82 -5.02
N THR A 147 6.58 12.92 -4.98
CA THR A 147 6.40 11.53 -5.45
C THR A 147 5.31 10.81 -4.65
N PHE A 148 5.28 10.96 -3.34
CA PHE A 148 4.24 10.35 -2.51
C PHE A 148 2.85 10.92 -2.82
N LEU A 149 2.71 12.24 -3.01
CA LEU A 149 1.45 12.85 -3.43
C LEU A 149 0.99 12.33 -4.80
N ASN A 150 1.92 12.13 -5.77
CA ASN A 150 1.60 11.49 -7.04
C ASN A 150 1.10 10.04 -6.85
N GLN A 151 1.73 9.25 -5.98
CA GLN A 151 1.25 7.89 -5.65
C GLN A 151 -0.17 7.91 -5.05
N LEU A 152 -0.49 8.89 -4.21
CA LEU A 152 -1.85 9.05 -3.69
C LEU A 152 -2.86 9.38 -4.78
N VAL A 153 -2.47 10.11 -5.85
CA VAL A 153 -3.33 10.32 -7.02
C VAL A 153 -3.65 9.00 -7.70
N ASP A 154 -2.66 8.13 -7.88
CA ASP A 154 -2.86 6.83 -8.54
C ASP A 154 -3.76 5.89 -7.70
N LEU A 155 -3.69 5.99 -6.37
CA LEU A 155 -4.46 5.16 -5.46
C LEU A 155 -5.87 5.68 -5.18
N PHE A 156 -6.05 7.00 -5.02
CA PHE A 156 -7.24 7.62 -4.46
C PHE A 156 -7.77 8.81 -5.28
N GLY A 157 -7.14 9.12 -6.42
CA GLY A 157 -7.47 10.30 -7.21
C GLY A 157 -8.84 10.23 -7.86
N LYS A 158 -9.64 11.26 -7.66
CA LYS A 158 -10.90 11.52 -8.36
C LYS A 158 -10.83 12.88 -9.05
N ARG A 159 -11.05 12.92 -10.36
CA ARG A 159 -11.09 14.19 -11.09
C ARG A 159 -12.26 15.03 -10.61
N LEU A 160 -11.99 16.30 -10.30
CA LEU A 160 -13.03 17.27 -10.00
C LEU A 160 -13.63 17.83 -11.31
N PRO A 161 -14.91 18.25 -11.30
CA PRO A 161 -15.51 18.92 -12.45
C PRO A 161 -14.75 20.22 -12.80
N ASP A 162 -14.96 20.73 -14.02
CA ASP A 162 -14.45 22.02 -14.49
C ASP A 162 -12.92 22.22 -14.37
N HIS A 163 -12.17 21.13 -14.53
CA HIS A 163 -10.70 21.15 -14.45
C HIS A 163 -10.14 21.69 -13.14
N GLN A 164 -10.89 21.65 -12.05
CA GLN A 164 -10.49 22.16 -10.74
C GLN A 164 -9.36 21.34 -10.07
N GLY A 165 -8.92 20.26 -10.71
CA GLY A 165 -7.84 19.42 -10.22
C GLY A 165 -8.28 17.98 -9.92
N ILE A 166 -7.50 17.29 -9.10
CA ILE A 166 -7.72 15.89 -8.69
C ILE A 166 -7.83 15.85 -7.17
N LEU A 167 -9.00 15.46 -6.67
CA LEU A 167 -9.19 15.21 -5.24
C LEU A 167 -8.58 13.85 -4.87
N ILE A 168 -7.73 13.81 -3.86
CA ILE A 168 -7.31 12.58 -3.20
C ILE A 168 -8.43 12.20 -2.22
N ASP A 169 -9.34 11.31 -2.65
CA ASP A 169 -10.53 10.92 -1.86
C ASP A 169 -10.18 9.97 -0.71
N PHE A 170 -9.16 10.35 0.03
CA PHE A 170 -8.70 9.66 1.22
C PHE A 170 -8.02 10.65 2.16
N VAL A 171 -8.27 10.53 3.47
CA VAL A 171 -7.63 11.41 4.46
C VAL A 171 -6.26 10.83 4.82
N VAL A 172 -5.21 11.61 4.54
CA VAL A 172 -3.83 11.28 4.88
C VAL A 172 -3.30 12.35 5.83
N THR A 173 -2.80 11.93 6.98
CA THR A 173 -2.26 12.87 7.99
C THR A 173 -0.80 13.24 7.69
N ASN A 174 -0.34 14.37 8.23
CA ASN A 174 1.08 14.74 8.15
C ASN A 174 2.00 13.69 8.78
N MET A 175 1.49 12.91 9.75
CA MET A 175 2.24 11.79 10.33
C MET A 175 2.34 10.61 9.36
N ASP A 176 1.27 10.31 8.63
CA ASP A 176 1.33 9.30 7.57
C ASP A 176 2.34 9.69 6.50
N ILE A 177 2.30 10.97 6.03
CA ILE A 177 3.27 11.50 5.06
C ILE A 177 4.70 11.37 5.59
N ALA A 178 4.93 11.78 6.84
CA ALA A 178 6.23 11.63 7.50
C ALA A 178 6.72 10.18 7.48
N GLY A 179 5.84 9.24 7.85
CA GLY A 179 6.13 7.80 7.85
C GLY A 179 6.41 7.24 6.46
N PHE A 180 5.66 7.66 5.44
CA PHE A 180 5.89 7.22 4.05
C PHE A 180 7.15 7.82 3.44
N CYS A 181 7.45 9.07 3.76
CA CYS A 181 8.60 9.81 3.21
C CYS A 181 9.90 9.64 4.02
N GLY A 182 9.90 8.90 5.12
CA GLY A 182 11.07 8.76 5.99
C GLY A 182 11.49 10.11 6.63
N ILE A 183 10.55 11.04 6.80
CA ILE A 183 10.81 12.38 7.37
C ILE A 183 10.60 12.34 8.88
N ASN A 184 11.66 12.63 9.64
CA ASN A 184 11.64 12.51 11.11
C ASN A 184 10.78 13.57 11.83
N SER A 185 10.30 14.61 11.13
CA SER A 185 9.65 15.76 11.74
C SER A 185 8.35 16.12 11.03
N ARG A 186 7.24 16.12 11.78
CA ARG A 186 5.94 16.62 11.32
C ARG A 186 6.02 18.06 10.81
N SER A 187 6.84 18.91 11.45
CA SER A 187 7.03 20.30 11.04
C SER A 187 7.69 20.42 9.66
N SER A 188 8.61 19.53 9.31
CA SER A 188 9.21 19.49 7.97
C SER A 188 8.18 19.14 6.91
N VAL A 189 7.29 18.18 7.18
CA VAL A 189 6.17 17.86 6.27
C VAL A 189 5.23 19.05 6.13
N THR A 190 4.83 19.67 7.24
CA THR A 190 3.96 20.86 7.22
C THR A 190 4.54 21.98 6.38
N ARG A 191 5.85 22.24 6.48
CA ARG A 191 6.54 23.26 5.67
C ARG A 191 6.48 22.91 4.19
N ASN A 192 6.87 21.71 3.79
CA ASN A 192 6.81 21.27 2.39
C ASN A 192 5.40 21.39 1.79
N LEU A 193 4.36 20.99 2.55
CA LEU A 193 2.97 21.11 2.10
C LEU A 193 2.52 22.57 2.02
N SER A 194 3.01 23.45 2.91
CA SER A 194 2.73 24.88 2.86
C SER A 194 3.35 25.53 1.62
N ASP A 195 4.60 25.17 1.30
CA ASP A 195 5.32 25.66 0.11
C ASP A 195 4.56 25.24 -1.17
N LEU A 196 4.23 23.95 -1.30
CA LEU A 196 3.45 23.43 -2.43
C LEU A 196 2.08 24.11 -2.57
N ARG A 197 1.45 24.48 -1.45
CA ARG A 197 0.17 25.21 -1.46
C ARG A 197 0.34 26.66 -1.90
N GLN A 198 1.38 27.35 -1.43
CA GLN A 198 1.69 28.72 -1.83
C GLN A 198 2.02 28.83 -3.32
N GLU A 199 2.68 27.81 -3.86
CA GLU A 199 2.98 27.68 -5.30
C GLU A 199 1.77 27.27 -6.14
N GLY A 200 0.61 27.01 -5.52
CA GLY A 200 -0.61 26.60 -6.23
C GLY A 200 -0.56 25.18 -6.80
N ILE A 201 0.37 24.33 -6.35
CA ILE A 201 0.50 22.94 -6.80
C ILE A 201 -0.57 22.06 -6.16
N ILE A 202 -0.86 22.30 -4.88
CA ILE A 202 -1.89 21.59 -4.12
C ILE A 202 -2.83 22.56 -3.43
N ASP A 203 -4.00 22.07 -3.02
CA ASP A 203 -4.88 22.72 -2.05
C ASP A 203 -5.43 21.68 -1.06
N ILE A 204 -6.14 22.14 -0.03
CA ILE A 204 -6.77 21.27 0.98
C ILE A 204 -8.24 21.64 1.08
N ALA A 205 -9.10 20.66 0.84
CA ALA A 205 -10.56 20.77 1.00
C ALA A 205 -11.05 19.59 1.87
N ASP A 206 -11.80 19.88 2.92
CA ASP A 206 -12.36 18.87 3.84
C ASP A 206 -11.33 17.85 4.35
N HIS A 207 -10.17 18.35 4.77
CA HIS A 207 -9.02 17.53 5.23
C HIS A 207 -8.42 16.58 4.16
N LYS A 208 -8.75 16.77 2.88
CA LYS A 208 -8.22 16.02 1.75
C LYS A 208 -7.40 16.92 0.84
N PHE A 209 -6.39 16.35 0.20
CA PHE A 209 -5.58 17.08 -0.77
C PHE A 209 -6.30 17.19 -2.12
N VAL A 210 -6.21 18.37 -2.73
CA VAL A 210 -6.60 18.62 -4.11
C VAL A 210 -5.33 18.94 -4.90
N ILE A 211 -4.99 18.11 -5.85
CA ILE A 211 -3.83 18.32 -6.72
C ILE A 211 -4.26 19.25 -7.86
N LYS A 212 -3.69 20.45 -7.90
CA LYS A 212 -3.96 21.47 -8.93
C LYS A 212 -3.02 21.33 -10.13
N ASN A 213 -1.77 20.94 -9.89
CA ASN A 213 -0.76 20.74 -10.94
C ASN A 213 -0.14 19.33 -10.83
N LEU A 214 -0.71 18.38 -11.56
CA LEU A 214 -0.20 17.00 -11.58
C LEU A 214 1.12 16.88 -12.34
N ILE A 215 1.35 17.71 -13.36
CA ILE A 215 2.58 17.67 -14.16
C ILE A 215 3.77 17.95 -13.25
N TYR A 216 3.68 18.99 -12.42
CA TYR A 216 4.71 19.32 -11.44
C TYR A 216 5.08 18.11 -10.55
N LEU A 217 4.08 17.39 -10.01
CA LEU A 217 4.36 16.22 -9.16
C LEU A 217 5.04 15.09 -9.92
N ARG A 218 4.71 14.91 -11.19
CA ARG A 218 5.27 13.85 -12.04
C ARG A 218 6.73 14.08 -12.41
N ASP A 219 7.19 15.32 -12.45
CA ASP A 219 8.59 15.65 -12.71
C ASP A 219 9.55 15.09 -11.66
N TYR A 220 9.03 14.75 -10.46
CA TYR A 220 9.79 14.14 -9.37
C TYR A 220 9.67 12.61 -9.30
N VAL A 221 8.86 11.99 -10.16
CA VAL A 221 8.74 10.53 -10.21
C VAL A 221 9.93 9.98 -11.00
N PRO A 222 10.76 9.08 -10.46
CA PRO A 222 11.84 8.44 -11.20
C PRO A 222 11.31 7.71 -12.43
N MET A 223 12.04 7.84 -13.54
CA MET A 223 11.75 7.12 -14.79
C MET A 223 12.11 5.64 -14.69
#